data_cba3676c39fa7dd20856759b1982f1fe
#
_entry.id   cba3676c39fa7dd20856759b1982f1fe
#
_cell.length_a   1.000
_cell.length_b   1.000
_cell.length_c   1.000
_cell.angle_alpha   90.00
_cell.angle_beta   90.00
_cell.angle_gamma   90.00
#
_symmetry.space_group_name_H-M   'P 1'
#
loop_
_entity.id
_entity.type
_entity.pdbx_description
1 polymer ?
#
loop_
_entity_poly.entity_id
_entity_poly.type
_entity_poly.pdbx_seq_one_letter_code
_entity_poly.pdbx_strand_id
1 'polypeptide(L)'
;MKTKALRLYGANDLRLEEFELPEIKDDEILAEVISDSICMSTYKCATLGAKHKRVPDNVAENPVIMGHEFAGNIVKVGKNHQDKFKPGMKFTLQPALNYKGTMWSPGYSYHDFGGDCTYTIIPHEVMELGCLLEYKGDAYFEASLAEPMSCSIGAFHAAFHTKMGVYHHEMGVKAGGKMAILAGAGPMGMGMIDYALHGDRQPAQLVVTDINEDRLARARELFTEEDAAKQGVKLTFVNTKDMADPAAYLKEISGGGFDDVYVYAPISSVVELASDILGRDGCLSFFAGPTDNKFSAKLNFYDVHYNSTHVIGTTGGNTADMIESLELTAAGRIHPAVMVTHVGGLNCAGETTLNLPKIPGGKKLIYTHIEMPLTAIADFAELGKTDKRFADLAEIVGRNKGLWCLEAEQYLLSHWKE
;
A
#
# COMPACT_ATOMS: atom_id res chain seq x y z
N MET A 1 -3.92 -28.53 11.25
CA MET A 1 -4.96 -27.49 11.00
C MET A 1 -5.14 -27.37 9.50
N LYS A 2 -6.37 -27.53 9.02
CA LYS A 2 -6.66 -27.37 7.59
C LYS A 2 -6.71 -25.89 7.23
N THR A 3 -6.10 -25.51 6.11
CA THR A 3 -6.14 -24.15 5.55
C THR A 3 -6.58 -24.20 4.09
N LYS A 4 -7.30 -23.17 3.64
CA LYS A 4 -7.63 -22.89 2.24
C LYS A 4 -6.74 -21.72 1.81
N ALA A 5 -5.93 -21.89 0.79
CA ALA A 5 -4.95 -20.88 0.41
C ALA A 5 -4.78 -20.74 -1.11
N LEU A 6 -4.52 -19.52 -1.57
CA LEU A 6 -4.07 -19.26 -2.92
C LEU A 6 -2.57 -19.50 -3.01
N ARG A 7 -2.16 -20.48 -3.82
CA ARG A 7 -0.77 -20.93 -3.94
C ARG A 7 -0.22 -20.74 -5.35
N LEU A 8 1.03 -20.29 -5.41
CA LEU A 8 1.80 -20.13 -6.65
C LEU A 8 2.57 -21.41 -6.96
N TYR A 9 2.35 -21.99 -8.13
CA TYR A 9 3.06 -23.17 -8.65
C TYR A 9 4.06 -22.81 -9.76
N GLY A 10 3.92 -21.65 -10.37
CA GLY A 10 4.76 -21.18 -11.45
C GLY A 10 4.20 -19.91 -12.10
N ALA A 11 4.81 -19.47 -13.18
CA ALA A 11 4.35 -18.27 -13.87
C ALA A 11 2.90 -18.41 -14.37
N ASN A 12 2.01 -17.52 -13.89
CA ASN A 12 0.57 -17.51 -14.14
C ASN A 12 -0.18 -18.78 -13.67
N ASP A 13 0.40 -19.58 -12.79
CA ASP A 13 -0.21 -20.79 -12.24
C ASP A 13 -0.53 -20.55 -10.74
N LEU A 14 -1.67 -19.95 -10.49
CA LEU A 14 -2.25 -19.76 -9.16
C LEU A 14 -3.39 -20.74 -8.95
N ARG A 15 -3.36 -21.44 -7.82
CA ARG A 15 -4.39 -22.43 -7.45
C ARG A 15 -4.91 -22.17 -6.05
N LEU A 16 -6.24 -22.11 -5.93
CA LEU A 16 -6.91 -22.08 -4.64
C LEU A 16 -7.17 -23.51 -4.21
N GLU A 17 -6.57 -23.92 -3.10
CA GLU A 17 -6.64 -25.31 -2.63
C GLU A 17 -6.65 -25.39 -1.11
N GLU A 18 -7.09 -26.56 -0.60
CA GLU A 18 -7.05 -26.87 0.81
C GLU A 18 -5.97 -27.91 1.11
N PHE A 19 -5.22 -27.67 2.18
CA PHE A 19 -4.21 -28.60 2.65
C PHE A 19 -4.03 -28.52 4.18
N GLU A 20 -3.33 -29.48 4.77
CA GLU A 20 -3.04 -29.49 6.20
C GLU A 20 -1.74 -28.74 6.50
N LEU A 21 -1.84 -27.71 7.34
CA LEU A 21 -0.66 -27.07 7.94
C LEU A 21 -0.02 -28.01 8.96
N PRO A 22 1.31 -28.05 9.05
CA PRO A 22 1.99 -28.81 10.09
C PRO A 22 1.69 -28.28 11.50
N GLU A 23 2.02 -29.05 12.53
CA GLU A 23 2.01 -28.53 13.90
C GLU A 23 3.10 -27.46 14.07
N ILE A 24 2.77 -26.36 14.72
CA ILE A 24 3.73 -25.27 14.96
C ILE A 24 4.84 -25.73 15.92
N LYS A 25 6.04 -25.25 15.69
CA LYS A 25 7.19 -25.40 16.58
C LYS A 25 7.09 -24.45 17.79
N ASP A 26 8.00 -24.62 18.74
CA ASP A 26 8.05 -23.81 19.95
C ASP A 26 8.35 -22.30 19.67
N ASP A 27 8.91 -21.98 18.52
CA ASP A 27 9.28 -20.64 18.04
C ASP A 27 8.41 -20.11 16.90
N GLU A 28 7.25 -20.74 16.63
CA GLU A 28 6.31 -20.35 15.59
C GLU A 28 4.95 -19.93 16.18
N ILE A 29 4.15 -19.25 15.37
CA ILE A 29 2.79 -18.83 15.72
C ILE A 29 1.82 -19.28 14.63
N LEU A 30 0.71 -19.95 15.00
CA LEU A 30 -0.42 -20.19 14.12
C LEU A 30 -1.34 -18.97 14.17
N ALA A 31 -1.69 -18.46 13.01
CA ALA A 31 -2.57 -17.30 12.85
C ALA A 31 -3.72 -17.60 11.90
N GLU A 32 -4.86 -16.99 12.16
CA GLU A 32 -6.00 -16.86 11.27
C GLU A 32 -5.87 -15.55 10.51
N VAL A 33 -5.94 -15.57 9.20
CA VAL A 33 -5.96 -14.35 8.38
C VAL A 33 -7.43 -13.97 8.14
N ILE A 34 -7.76 -12.70 8.29
CA ILE A 34 -9.12 -12.19 8.04
C ILE A 34 -9.17 -11.32 6.80
N SER A 35 -8.18 -10.47 6.61
CA SER A 35 -8.10 -9.53 5.48
C SER A 35 -6.70 -9.51 4.88
N ASP A 36 -6.62 -9.49 3.55
CA ASP A 36 -5.42 -9.16 2.78
C ASP A 36 -5.77 -8.09 1.75
N SER A 37 -4.79 -7.42 1.17
CA SER A 37 -4.99 -6.50 0.06
C SER A 37 -4.06 -6.82 -1.11
N ILE A 38 -4.62 -6.88 -2.33
CA ILE A 38 -3.85 -7.27 -3.50
C ILE A 38 -2.97 -6.12 -3.98
N CYS A 39 -1.67 -6.41 -4.12
CA CYS A 39 -0.62 -5.49 -4.56
C CYS A 39 -0.14 -5.77 -5.99
N MET A 40 0.34 -4.74 -6.69
CA MET A 40 1.01 -4.92 -7.98
C MET A 40 2.27 -5.78 -7.88
N SER A 41 2.91 -5.84 -6.72
CA SER A 41 4.04 -6.75 -6.47
C SER A 41 3.59 -8.22 -6.43
N THR A 42 2.40 -8.51 -5.91
CA THR A 42 1.77 -9.84 -5.97
C THR A 42 1.49 -10.26 -7.42
N TYR A 43 0.96 -9.34 -8.26
CA TYR A 43 0.81 -9.58 -9.70
C TYR A 43 2.14 -9.91 -10.38
N LYS A 44 3.21 -9.14 -10.09
CA LYS A 44 4.55 -9.40 -10.65
C LYS A 44 5.09 -10.77 -10.21
N CYS A 45 4.90 -11.13 -8.95
CA CYS A 45 5.24 -12.43 -8.42
C CYS A 45 4.51 -13.56 -9.20
N ALA A 46 3.20 -13.44 -9.31
CA ALA A 46 2.36 -14.41 -10.01
C ALA A 46 2.74 -14.60 -11.49
N THR A 47 3.05 -13.50 -12.19
CA THR A 47 3.39 -13.55 -13.63
C THR A 47 4.81 -14.03 -13.91
N LEU A 48 5.76 -13.81 -13.00
CA LEU A 48 7.14 -14.22 -13.13
C LEU A 48 7.42 -15.64 -12.61
N GLY A 49 6.65 -16.10 -11.61
CA GLY A 49 6.89 -17.40 -10.96
C GLY A 49 8.33 -17.50 -10.43
N ALA A 50 9.00 -18.62 -10.67
CA ALA A 50 10.39 -18.86 -10.25
C ALA A 50 11.43 -17.83 -10.79
N LYS A 51 11.07 -17.02 -11.80
CA LYS A 51 11.94 -15.93 -12.27
C LYS A 51 11.88 -14.70 -11.34
N HIS A 52 10.92 -14.62 -10.44
CA HIS A 52 10.85 -13.54 -9.47
C HIS A 52 11.90 -13.75 -8.38
N LYS A 53 12.67 -12.69 -8.07
CA LYS A 53 13.83 -12.73 -7.14
C LYS A 53 13.57 -13.24 -5.72
N ARG A 54 12.29 -13.29 -5.30
CA ARG A 54 11.86 -13.76 -3.97
C ARG A 54 11.23 -15.15 -4.00
N VAL A 55 10.91 -15.69 -5.16
CA VAL A 55 10.25 -16.98 -5.31
C VAL A 55 11.31 -18.09 -5.38
N PRO A 56 11.16 -19.18 -4.61
CA PRO A 56 12.08 -20.32 -4.69
C PRO A 56 12.08 -20.99 -6.08
N ASP A 57 13.23 -21.47 -6.52
CA ASP A 57 13.37 -22.15 -7.82
C ASP A 57 12.51 -23.41 -7.94
N ASN A 58 12.23 -24.06 -6.80
CA ASN A 58 11.44 -25.30 -6.72
C ASN A 58 9.94 -25.04 -6.40
N VAL A 59 9.42 -23.86 -6.74
CA VAL A 59 8.02 -23.46 -6.44
C VAL A 59 6.97 -24.40 -7.06
N ALA A 60 7.31 -25.11 -8.13
CA ALA A 60 6.41 -26.08 -8.76
C ALA A 60 6.16 -27.30 -7.89
N GLU A 61 7.17 -27.76 -7.13
CA GLU A 61 7.10 -28.89 -6.20
C GLU A 61 6.71 -28.45 -4.78
N ASN A 62 7.12 -27.25 -4.38
CA ASN A 62 6.84 -26.64 -3.09
C ASN A 62 6.19 -25.27 -3.25
N PRO A 63 4.89 -25.22 -3.61
CA PRO A 63 4.19 -23.98 -3.89
C PRO A 63 4.11 -23.08 -2.65
N VAL A 64 4.17 -21.77 -2.88
CA VAL A 64 4.15 -20.76 -1.81
C VAL A 64 2.77 -20.12 -1.68
N ILE A 65 2.36 -19.75 -0.47
CA ILE A 65 1.13 -18.99 -0.22
C ILE A 65 1.34 -17.54 -0.69
N MET A 66 0.35 -16.99 -1.41
CA MET A 66 0.35 -15.61 -1.88
C MET A 66 -0.12 -14.64 -0.79
N GLY A 67 -0.05 -13.32 -1.06
CA GLY A 67 -0.51 -12.26 -0.17
C GLY A 67 0.52 -11.83 0.88
N HIS A 68 0.70 -10.52 1.04
CA HIS A 68 1.69 -9.96 1.97
C HIS A 68 1.24 -8.68 2.69
N GLU A 69 0.02 -8.23 2.43
CA GLU A 69 -0.59 -7.06 3.07
C GLU A 69 -1.76 -7.51 3.94
N PHE A 70 -1.51 -8.29 4.99
CA PHE A 70 -2.58 -9.01 5.70
C PHE A 70 -2.65 -8.77 7.21
N ALA A 71 -3.82 -9.04 7.74
CA ALA A 71 -4.13 -8.92 9.15
C ALA A 71 -5.10 -10.04 9.59
N GLY A 72 -5.07 -10.36 10.87
CA GLY A 72 -5.92 -11.39 11.42
C GLY A 72 -5.76 -11.58 12.92
N ASN A 73 -6.00 -12.81 13.40
CA ASN A 73 -5.95 -13.16 14.79
C ASN A 73 -4.89 -14.25 15.07
N ILE A 74 -4.19 -14.13 16.19
CA ILE A 74 -3.32 -15.19 16.68
C ILE A 74 -4.20 -16.33 17.22
N VAL A 75 -3.96 -17.56 16.75
CA VAL A 75 -4.71 -18.76 17.16
C VAL A 75 -3.95 -19.57 18.21
N LYS A 76 -2.65 -19.82 17.95
CA LYS A 76 -1.79 -20.61 18.86
C LYS A 76 -0.38 -20.04 18.87
N VAL A 77 0.25 -19.99 20.02
CA VAL A 77 1.59 -19.42 20.21
C VAL A 77 2.54 -20.51 20.69
N GLY A 78 3.67 -20.64 20.02
CA GLY A 78 4.76 -21.50 20.44
C GLY A 78 5.34 -21.05 21.79
N LYS A 79 5.91 -21.97 22.55
CA LYS A 79 6.33 -21.76 23.95
C LYS A 79 7.27 -20.56 24.13
N ASN A 80 8.11 -20.31 23.13
CA ASN A 80 9.14 -19.27 23.20
C ASN A 80 8.60 -17.83 23.08
N HIS A 81 7.30 -17.66 22.76
CA HIS A 81 6.70 -16.34 22.49
C HIS A 81 5.45 -16.06 23.34
N GLN A 82 5.09 -16.95 24.30
CA GLN A 82 3.89 -16.84 25.12
C GLN A 82 3.92 -15.68 26.13
N ASP A 83 5.08 -15.15 26.43
CA ASP A 83 5.26 -13.94 27.23
C ASP A 83 4.79 -12.67 26.51
N LYS A 84 4.95 -12.64 25.19
CA LYS A 84 4.67 -11.47 24.34
C LYS A 84 3.37 -11.58 23.55
N PHE A 85 3.03 -12.76 23.04
CA PHE A 85 1.86 -12.97 22.21
C PHE A 85 0.87 -13.94 22.84
N LYS A 86 -0.43 -13.76 22.55
CA LYS A 86 -1.51 -14.58 23.11
C LYS A 86 -2.56 -14.90 22.04
N PRO A 87 -3.22 -16.07 22.12
CA PRO A 87 -4.39 -16.35 21.31
C PRO A 87 -5.44 -15.26 21.45
N GLY A 88 -6.07 -14.88 20.32
CA GLY A 88 -7.06 -13.81 20.23
C GLY A 88 -6.48 -12.41 20.02
N MET A 89 -5.16 -12.20 20.12
CA MET A 89 -4.56 -10.92 19.73
C MET A 89 -4.69 -10.73 18.23
N LYS A 90 -5.15 -9.55 17.81
CA LYS A 90 -5.12 -9.13 16.42
C LYS A 90 -3.69 -8.75 16.02
N PHE A 91 -3.33 -9.03 14.79
CA PHE A 91 -1.99 -8.75 14.27
C PHE A 91 -2.01 -8.23 12.85
N THR A 92 -0.94 -7.57 12.50
CA THR A 92 -0.42 -7.38 11.15
C THR A 92 1.10 -7.55 11.21
N LEU A 93 1.79 -7.46 10.08
CA LEU A 93 3.23 -7.65 10.08
C LEU A 93 3.95 -6.86 8.98
N GLN A 94 5.22 -6.53 9.24
CA GLN A 94 6.13 -6.00 8.24
C GLN A 94 6.67 -7.15 7.37
N PRO A 95 6.32 -7.22 6.06
CA PRO A 95 6.69 -8.35 5.21
C PRO A 95 8.12 -8.27 4.68
N ALA A 96 8.78 -7.12 4.69
CA ALA A 96 10.14 -6.96 4.21
C ALA A 96 11.17 -7.42 5.26
N LEU A 97 11.26 -8.74 5.46
CA LEU A 97 12.05 -9.33 6.54
C LEU A 97 13.56 -9.14 6.35
N ASN A 98 14.07 -9.31 5.13
CA ASN A 98 15.52 -9.25 4.82
C ASN A 98 16.39 -10.09 5.79
N TYR A 99 15.83 -11.20 6.27
CA TYR A 99 16.42 -12.02 7.31
C TYR A 99 17.75 -12.63 6.86
N LYS A 100 18.82 -12.32 7.60
CA LYS A 100 20.20 -12.80 7.32
C LYS A 100 20.65 -12.57 5.87
N GLY A 101 20.20 -11.48 5.25
CA GLY A 101 20.56 -11.11 3.89
C GLY A 101 19.78 -11.83 2.80
N THR A 102 18.76 -12.64 3.14
CA THR A 102 17.82 -13.19 2.17
C THR A 102 16.80 -12.13 1.75
N MET A 103 16.16 -12.36 0.60
CA MET A 103 15.01 -11.56 0.19
C MET A 103 13.66 -12.22 0.52
N TRP A 104 13.66 -13.23 1.40
CA TRP A 104 12.48 -13.98 1.76
C TRP A 104 11.42 -13.08 2.42
N SER A 105 10.17 -13.32 2.04
CA SER A 105 9.04 -12.51 2.45
C SER A 105 7.74 -13.34 2.37
N PRO A 106 6.77 -13.15 3.27
CA PRO A 106 5.45 -13.76 3.12
C PRO A 106 4.83 -13.36 1.79
N GLY A 107 4.02 -14.24 1.22
CA GLY A 107 3.40 -14.02 -0.08
C GLY A 107 4.31 -14.27 -1.30
N TYR A 108 5.58 -14.66 -1.09
CA TYR A 108 6.56 -14.91 -2.12
C TYR A 108 7.39 -16.17 -1.91
N SER A 109 7.81 -16.45 -0.68
CA SER A 109 8.92 -17.35 -0.40
C SER A 109 8.56 -18.56 0.45
N TYR A 110 7.45 -18.51 1.15
CA TYR A 110 7.10 -19.49 2.18
C TYR A 110 5.96 -20.39 1.74
N HIS A 111 6.09 -21.69 2.07
CA HIS A 111 5.09 -22.71 1.80
C HIS A 111 3.84 -22.56 2.69
N ASP A 112 4.04 -22.22 3.97
CA ASP A 112 3.00 -22.17 5.00
C ASP A 112 2.75 -20.76 5.54
N PHE A 113 3.30 -19.71 4.87
CA PHE A 113 3.23 -18.33 5.35
C PHE A 113 2.95 -17.32 4.24
N GLY A 114 1.78 -16.71 4.29
CA GLY A 114 1.28 -15.68 3.39
C GLY A 114 -0.10 -15.19 3.84
N GLY A 115 -0.69 -14.26 3.11
CA GLY A 115 -1.94 -13.58 3.47
C GLY A 115 -3.18 -14.07 2.73
N ASP A 116 -3.05 -14.57 1.51
CA ASP A 116 -4.18 -15.10 0.74
C ASP A 116 -4.54 -16.53 1.19
N CYS A 117 -4.88 -16.68 2.48
CA CYS A 117 -5.25 -17.96 3.07
C CYS A 117 -6.12 -17.78 4.32
N THR A 118 -6.81 -18.85 4.75
CA THR A 118 -7.59 -18.82 5.99
C THR A 118 -6.71 -18.92 7.25
N TYR A 119 -5.67 -19.76 7.22
CA TYR A 119 -4.71 -19.94 8.32
C TYR A 119 -3.30 -20.01 7.77
N THR A 120 -2.35 -19.51 8.56
CA THR A 120 -0.93 -19.40 8.20
C THR A 120 -0.04 -19.67 9.41
N ILE A 121 1.19 -20.13 9.18
CA ILE A 121 2.20 -20.28 10.23
C ILE A 121 3.22 -19.15 10.10
N ILE A 122 3.26 -18.28 11.10
CA ILE A 122 4.24 -17.19 11.18
C ILE A 122 5.55 -17.76 11.71
N PRO A 123 6.65 -17.74 10.90
CA PRO A 123 7.91 -18.34 11.26
C PRO A 123 8.71 -17.46 12.25
N HIS A 124 9.66 -18.07 12.94
CA HIS A 124 10.44 -17.46 14.03
C HIS A 124 11.13 -16.15 13.65
N GLU A 125 11.61 -16.02 12.40
CA GLU A 125 12.32 -14.84 11.94
C GLU A 125 11.46 -13.57 12.00
N VAL A 126 10.14 -13.68 11.87
CA VAL A 126 9.23 -12.53 11.97
C VAL A 126 9.24 -11.96 13.39
N MET A 127 9.24 -12.85 14.41
CA MET A 127 9.31 -12.44 15.82
C MET A 127 10.73 -11.99 16.19
N GLU A 128 11.77 -12.66 15.70
CA GLU A 128 13.18 -12.28 15.94
C GLU A 128 13.47 -10.86 15.43
N LEU A 129 12.91 -10.49 14.28
CA LEU A 129 13.06 -9.16 13.68
C LEU A 129 12.11 -8.11 14.30
N GLY A 130 11.19 -8.50 15.18
CA GLY A 130 10.16 -7.60 15.69
C GLY A 130 9.15 -7.16 14.63
N CYS A 131 8.99 -7.94 13.57
CA CYS A 131 8.12 -7.63 12.44
C CYS A 131 6.65 -8.02 12.66
N LEU A 132 6.32 -8.85 13.66
CA LEU A 132 4.95 -9.14 14.06
C LEU A 132 4.45 -8.05 15.00
N LEU A 133 3.41 -7.34 14.57
CA LEU A 133 2.85 -6.17 15.25
C LEU A 133 1.45 -6.46 15.82
N GLU A 134 1.24 -6.14 17.08
CA GLU A 134 -0.10 -6.16 17.67
C GLU A 134 -0.93 -5.04 17.05
N TYR A 135 -2.15 -5.37 16.59
CA TYR A 135 -3.12 -4.40 16.13
C TYR A 135 -4.21 -4.19 17.19
N LYS A 136 -4.37 -2.96 17.65
CA LYS A 136 -5.31 -2.57 18.73
C LYS A 136 -6.62 -1.99 18.24
N GLY A 137 -6.75 -1.74 16.94
CA GLY A 137 -7.98 -1.25 16.33
C GLY A 137 -9.02 -2.37 16.11
N ASP A 138 -10.15 -1.99 15.52
CA ASP A 138 -11.27 -2.91 15.31
C ASP A 138 -11.35 -3.46 13.90
N ALA A 139 -11.03 -2.66 12.88
CA ALA A 139 -11.15 -3.01 11.47
C ALA A 139 -9.91 -3.74 10.94
N TYR A 140 -10.06 -4.97 10.48
CA TYR A 140 -8.94 -5.76 9.92
C TYR A 140 -8.37 -5.15 8.64
N PHE A 141 -9.21 -4.51 7.81
CA PHE A 141 -8.74 -3.87 6.59
C PHE A 141 -7.75 -2.72 6.87
N GLU A 142 -7.92 -1.99 7.96
CA GLU A 142 -6.97 -0.93 8.35
C GLU A 142 -5.61 -1.51 8.69
N ALA A 143 -5.59 -2.65 9.38
CA ALA A 143 -4.36 -3.35 9.73
C ALA A 143 -3.68 -3.95 8.50
N SER A 144 -4.42 -4.53 7.55
CA SER A 144 -3.85 -5.04 6.30
C SER A 144 -3.33 -3.92 5.39
N LEU A 145 -3.95 -2.74 5.43
CA LEU A 145 -3.51 -1.57 4.69
C LEU A 145 -2.37 -0.78 5.37
N ALA A 146 -1.97 -1.17 6.59
CA ALA A 146 -0.84 -0.54 7.26
C ALA A 146 0.48 -0.74 6.48
N GLU A 147 0.64 -1.87 5.78
CA GLU A 147 1.81 -2.11 4.92
C GLU A 147 1.87 -1.09 3.78
N PRO A 148 0.87 -0.96 2.88
CA PRO A 148 0.94 0.02 1.81
C PRO A 148 1.02 1.48 2.30
N MET A 149 0.38 1.82 3.42
CA MET A 149 0.56 3.14 4.04
C MET A 149 1.99 3.35 4.52
N SER A 150 2.62 2.33 5.12
CA SER A 150 4.02 2.40 5.55
C SER A 150 4.99 2.68 4.40
N CYS A 151 4.67 2.24 3.18
CA CYS A 151 5.46 2.57 1.99
C CYS A 151 5.47 4.08 1.72
N SER A 152 4.31 4.75 1.85
CA SER A 152 4.20 6.20 1.71
C SER A 152 4.93 6.94 2.84
N ILE A 153 4.73 6.51 4.08
CA ILE A 153 5.41 7.06 5.27
C ILE A 153 6.93 6.94 5.14
N GLY A 154 7.42 5.75 4.79
CA GLY A 154 8.85 5.51 4.59
C GLY A 154 9.44 6.35 3.45
N ALA A 155 8.67 6.62 2.38
CA ALA A 155 9.10 7.51 1.31
C ALA A 155 9.23 8.97 1.79
N PHE A 156 8.34 9.43 2.69
CA PHE A 156 8.47 10.74 3.35
C PHE A 156 9.72 10.81 4.21
N HIS A 157 9.97 9.79 5.04
CA HIS A 157 11.11 9.73 5.94
C HIS A 157 12.45 9.60 5.20
N ALA A 158 12.46 8.93 4.05
CA ALA A 158 13.66 8.73 3.24
C ALA A 158 14.06 9.97 2.42
N ALA A 159 13.14 10.90 2.15
CA ALA A 159 13.50 12.19 1.59
C ALA A 159 14.53 12.89 2.48
N PHE A 160 15.33 13.77 1.94
CA PHE A 160 16.26 14.55 2.73
C PHE A 160 16.53 15.91 2.11
N HIS A 161 16.94 16.84 2.96
CA HIS A 161 17.36 18.18 2.57
C HIS A 161 18.74 18.50 3.11
N THR A 162 19.44 19.39 2.44
CA THR A 162 20.79 19.80 2.82
C THR A 162 20.84 21.29 3.06
N LYS A 163 21.89 21.73 3.70
CA LYS A 163 22.20 23.16 3.82
C LYS A 163 23.51 23.42 3.11
N MET A 164 23.51 24.38 2.19
CA MET A 164 24.71 24.68 1.41
C MET A 164 25.93 24.95 2.30
N GLY A 165 27.04 24.27 1.97
CA GLY A 165 28.28 24.34 2.74
C GLY A 165 28.30 23.49 4.01
N VAL A 166 27.21 22.79 4.32
CA VAL A 166 27.10 21.87 5.45
C VAL A 166 26.74 20.48 4.89
N TYR A 167 27.68 19.55 4.97
CA TYR A 167 27.48 18.17 4.49
C TYR A 167 26.69 17.33 5.51
N HIS A 168 25.48 17.79 5.83
CA HIS A 168 24.56 17.14 6.74
C HIS A 168 23.20 16.98 6.07
N HIS A 169 22.64 15.80 6.13
CA HIS A 169 21.30 15.52 5.63
C HIS A 169 20.29 15.66 6.76
N GLU A 170 19.33 16.54 6.59
CA GLU A 170 18.13 16.60 7.41
C GLU A 170 17.10 15.65 6.78
N MET A 171 16.85 14.50 7.43
CA MET A 171 15.96 13.47 6.92
C MET A 171 14.51 13.87 7.01
N GLY A 172 13.72 13.37 6.07
CA GLY A 172 12.31 13.65 5.89
C GLY A 172 12.05 14.79 4.92
N VAL A 173 10.80 14.92 4.51
CA VAL A 173 10.32 16.01 3.65
C VAL A 173 10.50 17.37 4.35
N LYS A 174 10.56 18.43 3.57
CA LYS A 174 10.70 19.78 4.11
C LYS A 174 9.39 20.23 4.76
N ALA A 175 9.38 20.33 6.07
CA ALA A 175 8.22 20.84 6.82
C ALA A 175 7.90 22.28 6.40
N GLY A 176 6.62 22.57 6.09
CA GLY A 176 6.20 23.86 5.55
C GLY A 176 6.72 24.17 4.15
N GLY A 177 7.31 23.20 3.46
CA GLY A 177 7.81 23.30 2.09
C GLY A 177 6.70 23.17 1.05
N LYS A 178 7.13 23.06 -0.21
CA LYS A 178 6.26 22.87 -1.38
C LYS A 178 6.45 21.46 -1.90
N MET A 179 5.36 20.73 -2.00
CA MET A 179 5.37 19.33 -2.42
C MET A 179 4.54 19.12 -3.68
N ALA A 180 5.02 18.27 -4.59
CA ALA A 180 4.25 17.78 -5.72
C ALA A 180 4.18 16.25 -5.72
N ILE A 181 3.00 15.70 -6.02
CA ILE A 181 2.77 14.27 -6.23
C ILE A 181 2.33 14.06 -7.67
N LEU A 182 3.20 13.52 -8.50
CA LEU A 182 2.96 13.33 -9.94
C LEU A 182 2.35 11.94 -10.20
N ALA A 183 1.31 11.89 -11.05
CA ALA A 183 0.45 10.72 -11.26
C ALA A 183 -0.13 10.21 -9.92
N GLY A 184 -0.55 11.16 -9.07
CA GLY A 184 -0.83 10.95 -7.65
C GLY A 184 -2.28 10.60 -7.31
N ALA A 185 -3.21 10.54 -8.27
CA ALA A 185 -4.60 10.19 -7.99
C ALA A 185 -4.90 8.67 -8.04
N GLY A 186 -3.86 7.84 -8.10
CA GLY A 186 -3.95 6.39 -7.92
C GLY A 186 -3.98 5.98 -6.44
N PRO A 187 -4.18 4.67 -6.12
CA PRO A 187 -4.37 4.22 -4.74
C PRO A 187 -3.24 4.62 -3.79
N MET A 188 -2.00 4.40 -4.18
CA MET A 188 -0.85 4.74 -3.36
C MET A 188 -0.68 6.27 -3.21
N GLY A 189 -1.00 7.03 -4.28
CA GLY A 189 -1.00 8.49 -4.22
C GLY A 189 -2.09 9.04 -3.30
N MET A 190 -3.27 8.42 -3.25
CA MET A 190 -4.34 8.79 -2.30
C MET A 190 -3.87 8.63 -0.84
N GLY A 191 -3.21 7.52 -0.52
CA GLY A 191 -2.59 7.33 0.81
C GLY A 191 -1.49 8.37 1.09
N MET A 192 -0.70 8.74 0.07
CA MET A 192 0.32 9.79 0.19
C MET A 192 -0.31 11.17 0.46
N ILE A 193 -1.40 11.51 -0.23
CA ILE A 193 -2.13 12.77 0.00
C ILE A 193 -2.62 12.83 1.44
N ASP A 194 -3.24 11.74 1.91
CA ASP A 194 -3.75 11.65 3.27
C ASP A 194 -2.62 11.85 4.31
N TYR A 195 -1.49 11.17 4.11
CA TYR A 195 -0.34 11.34 5.00
C TYR A 195 0.30 12.74 4.89
N ALA A 196 0.38 13.33 3.70
CA ALA A 196 0.89 14.69 3.52
C ALA A 196 0.05 15.74 4.26
N LEU A 197 -1.26 15.51 4.38
CA LEU A 197 -2.18 16.40 5.08
C LEU A 197 -2.18 16.18 6.60
N HIS A 198 -1.83 15.00 7.10
CA HIS A 198 -2.06 14.61 8.49
C HIS A 198 -0.82 14.06 9.22
N GLY A 199 0.29 13.85 8.51
CA GLY A 199 1.57 13.40 9.07
C GLY A 199 2.27 14.46 9.93
N ASP A 200 3.50 14.17 10.33
CA ASP A 200 4.30 15.00 11.22
C ASP A 200 4.96 16.22 10.54
N ARG A 201 5.25 16.11 9.22
CA ARG A 201 5.93 17.12 8.40
C ARG A 201 5.06 17.58 7.23
N GLN A 202 4.03 18.35 7.52
CA GLN A 202 3.10 18.83 6.50
C GLN A 202 3.78 19.88 5.60
N PRO A 203 3.55 19.83 4.26
CA PRO A 203 3.93 20.91 3.36
C PRO A 203 3.00 22.13 3.55
N ALA A 204 3.47 23.33 3.27
CA ALA A 204 2.58 24.49 3.18
C ALA A 204 1.79 24.50 1.87
N GLN A 205 2.33 23.87 0.82
CA GLN A 205 1.66 23.70 -0.48
C GLN A 205 1.80 22.27 -0.96
N LEU A 206 0.67 21.66 -1.33
CA LEU A 206 0.60 20.34 -1.94
C LEU A 206 -0.08 20.41 -3.31
N VAL A 207 0.63 20.00 -4.36
CA VAL A 207 0.10 19.92 -5.72
C VAL A 207 0.07 18.45 -6.14
N VAL A 208 -1.11 17.97 -6.54
CA VAL A 208 -1.31 16.60 -7.00
C VAL A 208 -1.67 16.64 -8.49
N THR A 209 -0.93 15.91 -9.32
CA THR A 209 -1.22 15.82 -10.74
C THR A 209 -1.66 14.42 -11.14
N ASP A 210 -2.53 14.34 -12.13
CA ASP A 210 -2.87 13.12 -12.86
C ASP A 210 -3.35 13.47 -14.26
N ILE A 211 -3.46 12.50 -15.16
CA ILE A 211 -4.06 12.65 -16.49
C ILE A 211 -5.50 12.14 -16.55
N ASN A 212 -5.96 11.45 -15.51
CA ASN A 212 -7.29 10.86 -15.42
C ASN A 212 -8.20 11.77 -14.58
N GLU A 213 -9.20 12.38 -15.24
CA GLU A 213 -10.10 13.34 -14.56
C GLU A 213 -11.03 12.66 -13.55
N ASP A 214 -11.47 11.41 -13.79
CA ASP A 214 -12.34 10.71 -12.84
C ASP A 214 -11.61 10.44 -11.52
N ARG A 215 -10.31 10.09 -11.59
CA ARG A 215 -9.45 9.93 -10.42
C ARG A 215 -9.24 11.26 -9.67
N LEU A 216 -8.99 12.34 -10.41
CA LEU A 216 -8.85 13.66 -9.82
C LEU A 216 -10.15 14.14 -9.18
N ALA A 217 -11.30 13.90 -9.82
CA ALA A 217 -12.61 14.22 -9.25
C ALA A 217 -12.84 13.48 -7.93
N ARG A 218 -12.52 12.18 -7.88
CA ARG A 218 -12.61 11.40 -6.65
C ARG A 218 -11.65 11.91 -5.57
N ALA A 219 -10.43 12.28 -5.95
CA ALA A 219 -9.47 12.86 -5.01
C ALA A 219 -9.97 14.19 -4.42
N ARG A 220 -10.55 15.09 -5.25
CA ARG A 220 -11.14 16.35 -4.78
C ARG A 220 -12.35 16.15 -3.86
N GLU A 221 -13.13 15.09 -4.08
CA GLU A 221 -14.25 14.74 -3.22
C GLU A 221 -13.79 14.31 -1.82
N LEU A 222 -12.72 13.54 -1.75
CA LEU A 222 -12.18 13.02 -0.49
C LEU A 222 -11.31 14.02 0.25
N PHE A 223 -10.50 14.78 -0.48
CA PHE A 223 -9.56 15.77 0.04
C PHE A 223 -9.93 17.16 -0.48
N THR A 224 -10.78 17.85 0.25
CA THR A 224 -11.21 19.19 -0.16
C THR A 224 -10.12 20.24 0.13
N GLU A 225 -10.04 21.26 -0.71
CA GLU A 225 -9.14 22.40 -0.48
C GLU A 225 -9.47 23.10 0.86
N GLU A 226 -10.75 23.11 1.25
CA GLU A 226 -11.19 23.69 2.53
C GLU A 226 -10.65 22.91 3.73
N ASP A 227 -10.74 21.57 3.70
CA ASP A 227 -10.25 20.73 4.80
C ASP A 227 -8.71 20.75 4.85
N ALA A 228 -8.02 20.76 3.71
CA ALA A 228 -6.57 20.96 3.65
C ALA A 228 -6.15 22.33 4.22
N ALA A 229 -6.88 23.40 3.91
CA ALA A 229 -6.61 24.72 4.44
C ALA A 229 -6.76 24.80 5.96
N LYS A 230 -7.69 24.04 6.57
CA LYS A 230 -7.81 23.89 8.04
C LYS A 230 -6.57 23.26 8.68
N GLN A 231 -5.84 22.42 7.90
CA GLN A 231 -4.55 21.84 8.30
C GLN A 231 -3.35 22.75 7.96
N GLY A 232 -3.58 23.93 7.39
CA GLY A 232 -2.53 24.86 6.99
C GLY A 232 -1.88 24.53 5.65
N VAL A 233 -2.47 23.64 4.85
CA VAL A 233 -1.94 23.17 3.57
C VAL A 233 -2.75 23.79 2.40
N LYS A 234 -2.09 24.44 1.46
CA LYS A 234 -2.69 24.83 0.18
C LYS A 234 -2.69 23.65 -0.77
N LEU A 235 -3.81 22.93 -0.87
CA LEU A 235 -3.97 21.80 -1.78
C LEU A 235 -4.44 22.25 -3.15
N THR A 236 -3.88 21.66 -4.23
CA THR A 236 -4.30 21.91 -5.61
C THR A 236 -4.21 20.63 -6.42
N PHE A 237 -5.29 20.30 -7.15
CA PHE A 237 -5.32 19.18 -8.10
C PHE A 237 -5.23 19.69 -9.54
N VAL A 238 -4.31 19.13 -10.33
CA VAL A 238 -4.02 19.58 -11.70
C VAL A 238 -4.12 18.41 -12.67
N ASN A 239 -4.97 18.56 -13.69
CA ASN A 239 -4.99 17.63 -14.82
C ASN A 239 -3.92 18.08 -15.84
N THR A 240 -2.91 17.24 -16.06
CA THR A 240 -1.80 17.56 -16.96
C THR A 240 -1.93 16.96 -18.36
N LYS A 241 -3.05 16.27 -18.66
CA LYS A 241 -3.24 15.51 -19.90
C LYS A 241 -3.00 16.29 -21.18
N ASP A 242 -3.58 17.47 -21.28
CA ASP A 242 -3.58 18.29 -22.50
C ASP A 242 -2.77 19.59 -22.33
N MET A 243 -1.90 19.67 -21.31
CA MET A 243 -1.05 20.82 -21.09
C MET A 243 0.13 20.84 -22.09
N ALA A 244 0.32 21.96 -22.75
CA ALA A 244 1.44 22.14 -23.67
C ALA A 244 2.79 22.17 -22.94
N ASP A 245 2.85 22.80 -21.77
CA ASP A 245 4.05 22.88 -20.92
C ASP A 245 3.67 22.73 -19.45
N PRO A 246 3.52 21.48 -18.95
CA PRO A 246 3.20 21.24 -17.56
C PRO A 246 4.31 21.70 -16.60
N ALA A 247 5.58 21.69 -17.02
CA ALA A 247 6.69 22.13 -16.18
C ALA A 247 6.64 23.64 -15.90
N ALA A 248 6.40 24.46 -16.92
CA ALA A 248 6.26 25.90 -16.75
C ALA A 248 5.08 26.24 -15.83
N TYR A 249 3.92 25.61 -16.04
CA TYR A 249 2.74 25.81 -15.20
C TYR A 249 3.00 25.43 -13.73
N LEU A 250 3.59 24.26 -13.49
CA LEU A 250 3.87 23.78 -12.13
C LEU A 250 4.91 24.67 -11.41
N LYS A 251 5.92 25.17 -12.14
CA LYS A 251 6.87 26.14 -11.60
C LYS A 251 6.20 27.48 -11.27
N GLU A 252 5.29 27.95 -12.10
CA GLU A 252 4.54 29.18 -11.85
C GLU A 252 3.72 29.09 -10.56
N ILE A 253 2.88 28.05 -10.40
CA ILE A 253 2.01 27.87 -9.22
C ILE A 253 2.78 27.59 -7.93
N SER A 254 4.00 27.03 -8.03
CA SER A 254 4.88 26.83 -6.89
C SER A 254 5.76 28.05 -6.58
N GLY A 255 5.82 29.04 -7.47
CA GLY A 255 6.68 30.21 -7.32
C GLY A 255 8.17 29.87 -7.43
N GLY A 256 8.54 28.98 -8.37
CA GLY A 256 9.93 28.69 -8.73
C GLY A 256 10.42 27.27 -8.53
N GLY A 257 9.55 26.36 -8.12
CA GLY A 257 9.83 24.94 -7.98
C GLY A 257 9.44 24.35 -6.62
N PHE A 258 9.53 23.02 -6.52
CA PHE A 258 9.12 22.25 -5.36
C PHE A 258 10.32 21.77 -4.54
N ASP A 259 10.14 21.69 -3.23
CA ASP A 259 11.14 21.14 -2.31
C ASP A 259 11.13 19.60 -2.39
N ASP A 260 9.94 18.97 -2.48
CA ASP A 260 9.77 17.54 -2.59
C ASP A 260 8.85 17.17 -3.76
N VAL A 261 9.31 16.27 -4.63
CA VAL A 261 8.52 15.78 -5.78
C VAL A 261 8.48 14.27 -5.78
N TYR A 262 7.27 13.72 -5.71
CA TYR A 262 7.02 12.27 -5.71
C TYR A 262 6.50 11.80 -7.06
N VAL A 263 7.05 10.68 -7.57
CA VAL A 263 6.65 10.08 -8.85
C VAL A 263 5.96 8.75 -8.61
N TYR A 264 4.66 8.68 -8.94
CA TYR A 264 3.81 7.51 -8.73
C TYR A 264 3.56 6.65 -9.98
N ALA A 265 4.11 7.01 -11.12
CA ALA A 265 4.03 6.22 -12.35
C ALA A 265 5.42 5.92 -12.93
N PRO A 266 5.71 4.66 -13.35
CA PRO A 266 6.98 4.30 -13.96
C PRO A 266 7.00 4.73 -15.44
N ILE A 267 6.96 6.04 -15.69
CA ILE A 267 6.93 6.68 -17.00
C ILE A 267 8.06 7.70 -17.07
N SER A 268 8.99 7.54 -18.03
CA SER A 268 10.19 8.38 -18.12
C SER A 268 9.88 9.87 -18.21
N SER A 269 8.86 10.27 -18.99
CA SER A 269 8.48 11.68 -19.11
C SER A 269 7.93 12.27 -17.79
N VAL A 270 7.34 11.46 -16.91
CA VAL A 270 6.91 11.92 -15.58
C VAL A 270 8.11 12.13 -14.65
N VAL A 271 9.14 11.26 -14.75
CA VAL A 271 10.40 11.45 -14.00
C VAL A 271 11.16 12.69 -14.51
N GLU A 272 11.18 12.91 -15.81
CA GLU A 272 11.79 14.08 -16.43
C GLU A 272 11.06 15.37 -16.00
N LEU A 273 9.72 15.37 -16.02
CA LEU A 273 8.91 16.45 -15.49
C LEU A 273 9.21 16.72 -13.99
N ALA A 274 9.34 15.65 -13.20
CA ALA A 274 9.69 15.78 -11.78
C ALA A 274 11.05 16.45 -11.58
N SER A 275 12.06 16.06 -12.38
CA SER A 275 13.38 16.71 -12.36
C SER A 275 13.30 18.20 -12.73
N ASP A 276 12.50 18.54 -13.75
CA ASP A 276 12.39 19.91 -14.25
C ASP A 276 11.72 20.86 -13.25
N ILE A 277 10.80 20.38 -12.41
CA ILE A 277 10.05 21.21 -11.46
C ILE A 277 10.67 21.29 -10.07
N LEU A 278 11.82 20.65 -9.82
CA LEU A 278 12.53 20.79 -8.55
C LEU A 278 13.00 22.23 -8.31
N GLY A 279 12.83 22.68 -7.09
CA GLY A 279 13.45 23.89 -6.59
C GLY A 279 14.89 23.65 -6.11
N ARG A 280 15.49 24.68 -5.51
CA ARG A 280 16.83 24.54 -4.90
C ARG A 280 16.79 23.55 -3.74
N ASP A 281 17.78 22.65 -3.68
CA ASP A 281 17.87 21.54 -2.72
C ASP A 281 16.65 20.60 -2.82
N GLY A 282 16.00 20.55 -3.99
CA GLY A 282 14.79 19.76 -4.22
C GLY A 282 15.09 18.26 -4.26
N CYS A 283 14.24 17.47 -3.61
CA CYS A 283 14.31 16.03 -3.54
C CYS A 283 13.27 15.38 -4.47
N LEU A 284 13.73 14.62 -5.48
CA LEU A 284 12.88 13.76 -6.29
C LEU A 284 12.82 12.37 -5.65
N SER A 285 11.65 11.97 -5.19
CA SER A 285 11.39 10.61 -4.71
C SER A 285 10.72 9.76 -5.80
N PHE A 286 11.45 8.77 -6.30
CA PHE A 286 10.93 7.81 -7.27
C PHE A 286 10.25 6.66 -6.53
N PHE A 287 8.94 6.79 -6.32
CA PHE A 287 8.12 5.82 -5.59
C PHE A 287 7.66 4.65 -6.48
N ALA A 288 7.44 4.90 -7.76
CA ALA A 288 6.95 3.89 -8.70
C ALA A 288 7.94 2.72 -8.86
N GLY A 289 7.41 1.50 -8.89
CA GLY A 289 8.22 0.29 -9.10
C GLY A 289 8.16 -0.19 -10.56
N PRO A 290 9.15 0.11 -11.42
CA PRO A 290 9.18 -0.38 -12.79
C PRO A 290 9.36 -1.90 -12.83
N THR A 291 8.80 -2.55 -13.86
CA THR A 291 9.01 -3.98 -14.16
C THR A 291 10.24 -4.20 -15.02
N ASP A 292 10.57 -3.23 -15.86
CA ASP A 292 11.76 -3.28 -16.72
C ASP A 292 12.98 -2.78 -15.91
N ASN A 293 13.99 -3.64 -15.77
CA ASN A 293 15.25 -3.32 -15.10
C ASN A 293 16.14 -2.34 -15.88
N LYS A 294 15.78 -2.00 -17.13
CA LYS A 294 16.42 -1.00 -17.97
C LYS A 294 15.69 0.33 -17.98
N PHE A 295 14.60 0.47 -17.18
CA PHE A 295 13.87 1.72 -17.07
C PHE A 295 14.82 2.87 -16.75
N SER A 296 14.75 3.96 -17.51
CA SER A 296 15.62 5.13 -17.38
C SER A 296 14.89 6.41 -17.79
N ALA A 297 15.38 7.54 -17.29
CA ALA A 297 14.90 8.88 -17.61
C ALA A 297 16.07 9.87 -17.65
N LYS A 298 15.89 11.02 -18.31
CA LYS A 298 16.87 12.09 -18.33
C LYS A 298 16.71 12.96 -17.08
N LEU A 299 17.82 13.39 -16.51
CA LEU A 299 17.88 14.33 -15.40
C LEU A 299 18.68 15.56 -15.79
N ASN A 300 18.31 16.71 -15.23
CA ASN A 300 19.04 17.97 -15.44
C ASN A 300 20.26 18.04 -14.49
N PHE A 301 21.43 17.66 -14.98
CA PHE A 301 22.65 17.68 -14.18
C PHE A 301 23.19 19.10 -13.89
N TYR A 302 22.71 20.13 -14.60
CA TYR A 302 23.00 21.51 -14.23
C TYR A 302 22.34 21.83 -12.87
N ASP A 303 21.09 21.42 -12.67
CA ASP A 303 20.38 21.64 -11.42
C ASP A 303 20.95 20.76 -10.28
N VAL A 304 21.39 19.54 -10.57
CA VAL A 304 22.13 18.70 -9.60
C VAL A 304 23.35 19.44 -9.08
N HIS A 305 24.11 20.08 -9.98
CA HIS A 305 25.35 20.78 -9.60
C HIS A 305 25.10 22.14 -8.92
N TYR A 306 24.26 22.98 -9.53
CA TYR A 306 24.08 24.37 -9.08
C TYR A 306 22.95 24.58 -8.09
N ASN A 307 21.93 23.74 -8.13
CA ASN A 307 20.75 23.81 -7.26
C ASN A 307 20.72 22.72 -6.21
N SER A 308 21.72 21.81 -6.18
CA SER A 308 21.82 20.68 -5.23
C SER A 308 20.60 19.76 -5.28
N THR A 309 19.94 19.64 -6.44
CA THR A 309 18.81 18.69 -6.57
C THR A 309 19.33 17.26 -6.49
N HIS A 310 18.50 16.38 -5.93
CA HIS A 310 18.89 14.98 -5.73
C HIS A 310 17.72 14.02 -5.92
N VAL A 311 18.02 12.73 -6.05
CA VAL A 311 17.06 11.68 -6.32
C VAL A 311 17.21 10.58 -5.30
N ILE A 312 16.09 10.13 -4.76
CA ILE A 312 16.00 8.96 -3.88
C ILE A 312 14.94 7.99 -4.37
N GLY A 313 14.92 6.79 -3.78
CA GLY A 313 13.86 5.81 -3.95
C GLY A 313 13.80 4.88 -2.74
N THR A 314 12.61 4.32 -2.52
CA THR A 314 12.36 3.34 -1.47
C THR A 314 11.71 2.10 -2.04
N THR A 315 11.90 0.94 -1.39
CA THR A 315 11.23 -0.32 -1.74
C THR A 315 10.41 -0.83 -0.57
N GLY A 316 9.40 -0.07 -0.19
CA GLY A 316 8.56 -0.33 0.99
C GLY A 316 8.92 0.57 2.18
N GLY A 317 8.10 0.49 3.23
CA GLY A 317 8.39 1.06 4.55
C GLY A 317 9.21 0.10 5.41
N ASN A 318 9.64 0.57 6.58
CA ASN A 318 10.23 -0.26 7.62
C ASN A 318 9.22 -0.54 8.74
N THR A 319 9.64 -1.27 9.78
CA THR A 319 8.76 -1.60 10.91
C THR A 319 8.28 -0.34 11.67
N ALA A 320 9.11 0.69 11.80
CA ALA A 320 8.73 1.94 12.46
C ALA A 320 7.68 2.71 11.64
N ASP A 321 7.83 2.78 10.32
CA ASP A 321 6.83 3.39 9.42
C ASP A 321 5.47 2.67 9.51
N MET A 322 5.50 1.35 9.70
CA MET A 322 4.29 0.56 9.85
C MET A 322 3.61 0.78 11.21
N ILE A 323 4.39 0.88 12.29
CA ILE A 323 3.89 1.26 13.63
C ILE A 323 3.25 2.65 13.56
N GLU A 324 3.91 3.62 12.94
CA GLU A 324 3.35 4.96 12.75
C GLU A 324 2.04 4.94 11.96
N SER A 325 1.97 4.14 10.89
CA SER A 325 0.72 3.94 10.14
C SER A 325 -0.41 3.47 11.05
N LEU A 326 -0.17 2.45 11.88
CA LEU A 326 -1.15 1.91 12.82
C LEU A 326 -1.57 2.94 13.88
N GLU A 327 -0.61 3.69 14.43
CA GLU A 327 -0.88 4.72 15.44
C GLU A 327 -1.69 5.88 14.89
N LEU A 328 -1.36 6.38 13.70
CA LEU A 328 -2.09 7.47 13.05
C LEU A 328 -3.49 7.04 12.63
N THR A 329 -3.66 5.79 12.15
CA THR A 329 -4.98 5.22 11.82
C THR A 329 -5.83 5.08 13.08
N ALA A 330 -5.29 4.51 14.16
CA ALA A 330 -6.00 4.37 15.43
C ALA A 330 -6.40 5.72 16.04
N ALA A 331 -5.61 6.77 15.81
CA ALA A 331 -5.92 8.15 16.23
C ALA A 331 -6.92 8.86 15.30
N GLY A 332 -7.36 8.22 14.21
CA GLY A 332 -8.23 8.82 13.19
C GLY A 332 -7.59 10.00 12.45
N ARG A 333 -6.26 10.01 12.37
CA ARG A 333 -5.51 11.06 11.65
C ARG A 333 -5.35 10.73 10.18
N ILE A 334 -5.11 9.48 9.84
CA ILE A 334 -5.08 8.98 8.47
C ILE A 334 -6.16 7.91 8.26
N HIS A 335 -6.62 7.77 7.02
CA HIS A 335 -7.73 6.90 6.66
C HIS A 335 -7.34 5.98 5.48
N PRO A 336 -6.70 4.82 5.73
CA PRO A 336 -6.26 3.90 4.66
C PRO A 336 -7.37 3.49 3.68
N ALA A 337 -8.64 3.58 4.10
CA ALA A 337 -9.81 3.35 3.25
C ALA A 337 -9.83 4.18 1.96
N VAL A 338 -9.17 5.35 1.92
CA VAL A 338 -9.06 6.19 0.71
C VAL A 338 -8.40 5.46 -0.47
N MET A 339 -7.61 4.42 -0.18
CA MET A 339 -6.97 3.60 -1.19
C MET A 339 -7.89 2.51 -1.76
N VAL A 340 -8.98 2.15 -1.07
CA VAL A 340 -9.82 0.97 -1.38
C VAL A 340 -10.92 1.32 -2.37
N THR A 341 -11.12 0.45 -3.36
CA THR A 341 -12.24 0.57 -4.31
C THR A 341 -13.03 -0.72 -4.53
N HIS A 342 -12.47 -1.86 -4.14
CA HIS A 342 -13.11 -3.17 -4.34
C HIS A 342 -12.95 -4.05 -3.10
N VAL A 343 -13.91 -4.94 -2.90
CA VAL A 343 -13.87 -6.00 -1.90
C VAL A 343 -14.26 -7.33 -2.51
N GLY A 344 -13.74 -8.44 -2.00
CA GLY A 344 -14.09 -9.78 -2.47
C GLY A 344 -13.67 -10.86 -1.49
N GLY A 345 -14.03 -12.10 -1.76
CA GLY A 345 -13.63 -13.28 -0.99
C GLY A 345 -12.36 -13.93 -1.53
N LEU A 346 -11.82 -14.89 -0.76
CA LEU A 346 -10.61 -15.63 -1.15
C LEU A 346 -10.78 -16.35 -2.49
N ASN A 347 -12.00 -16.78 -2.83
CA ASN A 347 -12.32 -17.43 -4.10
C ASN A 347 -12.01 -16.59 -5.34
N CYS A 348 -11.99 -15.26 -5.24
CA CYS A 348 -11.68 -14.39 -6.37
C CYS A 348 -10.23 -13.88 -6.41
N ALA A 349 -9.42 -14.16 -5.38
CA ALA A 349 -8.07 -13.60 -5.23
C ALA A 349 -7.14 -13.95 -6.40
N GLY A 350 -7.17 -15.20 -6.88
CA GLY A 350 -6.31 -15.66 -7.98
C GLY A 350 -6.60 -14.96 -9.30
N GLU A 351 -7.87 -14.90 -9.72
CA GLU A 351 -8.30 -14.20 -10.92
C GLU A 351 -8.03 -12.69 -10.81
N THR A 352 -8.33 -12.11 -9.65
CA THR A 352 -8.06 -10.69 -9.38
C THR A 352 -6.58 -10.38 -9.50
N THR A 353 -5.71 -11.20 -8.93
CA THR A 353 -4.25 -11.04 -9.00
C THR A 353 -3.76 -11.06 -10.45
N LEU A 354 -4.15 -12.05 -11.25
CA LEU A 354 -3.70 -12.18 -12.63
C LEU A 354 -4.26 -11.10 -13.58
N ASN A 355 -5.38 -10.50 -13.24
CA ASN A 355 -6.01 -9.43 -14.03
C ASN A 355 -5.82 -8.03 -13.43
N LEU A 356 -5.06 -7.88 -12.35
CA LEU A 356 -4.94 -6.64 -11.59
C LEU A 356 -4.67 -5.38 -12.43
N PRO A 357 -3.78 -5.40 -13.46
CA PRO A 357 -3.54 -4.22 -14.31
C PRO A 357 -4.76 -3.80 -15.16
N LYS A 358 -5.74 -4.70 -15.36
CA LYS A 358 -6.94 -4.46 -16.17
C LYS A 358 -8.13 -4.01 -15.31
N ILE A 359 -8.07 -4.20 -14.00
CA ILE A 359 -9.14 -3.83 -13.07
C ILE A 359 -8.92 -2.38 -12.62
N PRO A 360 -9.80 -1.45 -13.00
CA PRO A 360 -9.64 -0.04 -12.66
C PRO A 360 -9.74 0.19 -11.15
N GLY A 361 -9.40 1.42 -10.72
CA GLY A 361 -9.57 1.86 -9.34
C GLY A 361 -8.37 1.59 -8.44
N GLY A 362 -8.62 1.51 -7.15
CA GLY A 362 -7.65 1.41 -6.06
C GLY A 362 -7.35 -0.01 -5.61
N LYS A 363 -7.04 -0.16 -4.31
CA LYS A 363 -6.79 -1.45 -3.66
C LYS A 363 -8.01 -2.36 -3.69
N LYS A 364 -7.75 -3.67 -3.73
CA LYS A 364 -8.73 -4.75 -3.68
C LYS A 364 -8.52 -5.50 -2.39
N LEU A 365 -9.48 -5.39 -1.47
CA LEU A 365 -9.47 -6.14 -0.22
C LEU A 365 -10.01 -7.55 -0.46
N ILE A 366 -9.32 -8.53 0.10
CA ILE A 366 -9.72 -9.93 0.10
C ILE A 366 -10.01 -10.36 1.54
N TYR A 367 -11.22 -10.82 1.77
CA TYR A 367 -11.64 -11.42 3.04
C TYR A 367 -11.59 -12.93 2.92
N THR A 368 -10.76 -13.55 3.74
CA THR A 368 -10.30 -14.93 3.50
C THR A 368 -11.29 -16.01 3.90
N HIS A 369 -12.28 -15.66 4.74
CA HIS A 369 -13.32 -16.58 5.25
C HIS A 369 -14.70 -16.36 4.62
N ILE A 370 -14.75 -15.73 3.45
CA ILE A 370 -16.00 -15.54 2.72
C ILE A 370 -15.85 -15.94 1.26
N GLU A 371 -16.97 -16.28 0.62
CA GLU A 371 -17.08 -16.44 -0.82
C GLU A 371 -17.88 -15.28 -1.43
N MET A 372 -17.19 -14.45 -2.19
CA MET A 372 -17.75 -13.28 -2.86
C MET A 372 -16.94 -12.95 -4.11
N PRO A 373 -17.56 -12.69 -5.26
CA PRO A 373 -16.84 -12.18 -6.41
C PRO A 373 -16.21 -10.82 -6.09
N LEU A 374 -15.11 -10.47 -6.77
CA LEU A 374 -14.56 -9.13 -6.65
C LEU A 374 -15.63 -8.11 -7.08
N THR A 375 -15.98 -7.22 -6.17
CA THR A 375 -17.06 -6.25 -6.37
C THR A 375 -16.56 -4.84 -6.09
N ALA A 376 -16.80 -3.91 -7.03
CA ALA A 376 -16.51 -2.50 -6.80
C ALA A 376 -17.48 -1.91 -5.78
N ILE A 377 -16.98 -1.13 -4.83
CA ILE A 377 -17.81 -0.44 -3.83
C ILE A 377 -18.83 0.47 -4.53
N ALA A 378 -18.46 1.08 -5.65
CA ALA A 378 -19.34 1.92 -6.46
C ALA A 378 -20.55 1.15 -7.05
N ASP A 379 -20.44 -0.17 -7.21
CA ASP A 379 -21.51 -1.00 -7.80
C ASP A 379 -22.52 -1.50 -6.77
N PHE A 380 -22.29 -1.29 -5.47
CA PHE A 380 -23.19 -1.80 -4.42
C PHE A 380 -24.64 -1.32 -4.57
N ALA A 381 -24.86 -0.06 -4.92
CA ALA A 381 -26.18 0.48 -5.11
C ALA A 381 -26.96 -0.21 -6.27
N GLU A 382 -26.25 -0.53 -7.35
CA GLU A 382 -26.87 -1.24 -8.49
C GLU A 382 -27.14 -2.70 -8.14
N LEU A 383 -26.18 -3.40 -7.56
CA LEU A 383 -26.34 -4.79 -7.11
C LEU A 383 -27.37 -4.92 -6.00
N GLY A 384 -27.53 -3.90 -5.18
CA GLY A 384 -28.54 -3.81 -4.13
C GLY A 384 -30.00 -3.83 -4.61
N LYS A 385 -30.23 -3.58 -5.89
CA LYS A 385 -31.57 -3.73 -6.49
C LYS A 385 -32.05 -5.19 -6.52
N THR A 386 -31.13 -6.14 -6.48
CA THR A 386 -31.43 -7.59 -6.57
C THR A 386 -30.97 -8.37 -5.33
N ASP A 387 -29.99 -7.88 -4.60
CA ASP A 387 -29.49 -8.52 -3.38
C ASP A 387 -29.43 -7.49 -2.23
N LYS A 388 -30.29 -7.72 -1.23
CA LYS A 388 -30.40 -6.82 -0.06
C LYS A 388 -29.08 -6.59 0.65
N ARG A 389 -28.15 -7.56 0.65
CA ARG A 389 -26.84 -7.42 1.31
C ARG A 389 -26.03 -6.26 0.69
N PHE A 390 -26.07 -6.12 -0.64
CA PHE A 390 -25.43 -5.00 -1.31
C PHE A 390 -26.17 -3.67 -1.09
N ALA A 391 -27.52 -3.71 -0.96
CA ALA A 391 -28.27 -2.50 -0.62
C ALA A 391 -27.86 -1.96 0.75
N ASP A 392 -27.75 -2.85 1.74
CA ASP A 392 -27.32 -2.49 3.10
C ASP A 392 -25.85 -1.97 3.08
N LEU A 393 -24.94 -2.63 2.36
CA LEU A 393 -23.57 -2.12 2.17
C LEU A 393 -23.53 -0.75 1.48
N ALA A 394 -24.33 -0.53 0.46
CA ALA A 394 -24.44 0.76 -0.24
C ALA A 394 -24.84 1.89 0.70
N GLU A 395 -25.80 1.62 1.59
CA GLU A 395 -26.24 2.58 2.62
C GLU A 395 -25.10 2.87 3.60
N ILE A 396 -24.41 1.83 4.10
CA ILE A 396 -23.32 1.99 5.06
C ILE A 396 -22.18 2.81 4.46
N VAL A 397 -21.66 2.44 3.29
CA VAL A 397 -20.55 3.19 2.66
C VAL A 397 -20.99 4.58 2.20
N GLY A 398 -22.26 4.76 1.82
CA GLY A 398 -22.81 6.06 1.45
C GLY A 398 -22.71 7.09 2.58
N ARG A 399 -22.93 6.68 3.82
CA ARG A 399 -22.74 7.54 5.00
C ARG A 399 -21.27 7.93 5.24
N ASN A 400 -20.32 7.18 4.65
CA ASN A 400 -18.87 7.40 4.75
C ASN A 400 -18.25 7.93 3.44
N LYS A 401 -18.93 8.79 2.70
CA LYS A 401 -18.43 9.34 1.42
C LYS A 401 -18.01 8.26 0.41
N GLY A 402 -18.69 7.10 0.43
CA GLY A 402 -18.35 5.95 -0.42
C GLY A 402 -17.05 5.21 -0.03
N LEU A 403 -16.53 5.45 1.16
CA LEU A 403 -15.35 4.74 1.68
C LEU A 403 -15.75 3.47 2.43
N TRP A 404 -14.89 2.45 2.32
CA TRP A 404 -14.97 1.26 3.15
C TRP A 404 -14.75 1.64 4.62
N CYS A 405 -15.41 0.96 5.54
CA CYS A 405 -15.36 1.30 6.96
C CYS A 405 -15.62 0.08 7.84
N LEU A 406 -15.36 0.22 9.14
CA LEU A 406 -15.55 -0.84 10.14
C LEU A 406 -16.96 -1.44 10.09
N GLU A 407 -18.00 -0.60 10.00
CA GLU A 407 -19.39 -1.08 9.93
C GLU A 407 -19.64 -1.93 8.69
N ALA A 408 -19.07 -1.53 7.54
CA ALA A 408 -19.19 -2.29 6.29
C ALA A 408 -18.42 -3.62 6.38
N GLU A 409 -17.21 -3.63 6.97
CA GLU A 409 -16.45 -4.86 7.21
C GLU A 409 -17.19 -5.83 8.11
N GLN A 410 -17.70 -5.37 9.25
CA GLN A 410 -18.47 -6.18 10.19
C GLN A 410 -19.76 -6.73 9.55
N TYR A 411 -20.46 -5.91 8.77
CA TYR A 411 -21.62 -6.35 8.02
C TYR A 411 -21.23 -7.44 7.01
N LEU A 412 -20.18 -7.22 6.22
CA LEU A 412 -19.69 -8.19 5.25
C LEU A 412 -19.39 -9.54 5.92
N LEU A 413 -18.53 -9.54 6.95
CA LEU A 413 -18.10 -10.76 7.65
C LEU A 413 -19.25 -11.52 8.33
N SER A 414 -20.34 -10.84 8.66
CA SER A 414 -21.51 -11.50 9.26
C SER A 414 -22.54 -12.05 8.25
N HIS A 415 -22.58 -11.54 7.02
CA HIS A 415 -23.60 -11.87 6.02
C HIS A 415 -23.09 -12.66 4.81
N TRP A 416 -21.76 -12.72 4.58
CA TRP A 416 -21.13 -13.64 3.64
C TRP A 416 -20.34 -14.70 4.42
N LYS A 417 -20.81 -15.92 4.41
CA LYS A 417 -20.11 -17.08 4.98
C LYS A 417 -19.79 -18.06 3.87
N GLU A 418 -18.74 -18.86 4.05
CA GLU A 418 -18.46 -20.00 3.19
C GLU A 418 -19.64 -20.97 3.12
#